data_4aac4f32e72425f5a7444ca9a4c22029
#
_entry.id   4aac4f32e72425f5a7444ca9a4c22029
#
_cell.length_a   1.000
_cell.length_b   1.000
_cell.length_c   1.000
_cell.angle_alpha   90.00
_cell.angle_beta   90.00
_cell.angle_gamma   90.00
#
_symmetry.space_group_name_H-M   'P 1'
#
loop_
_entity.id
_entity.type
_entity.pdbx_description
1 polymer ?
#
loop_
_entity_poly.entity_id
_entity_poly.type
_entity_poly.pdbx_seq_one_letter_code
_entity_poly.pdbx_strand_id
1 'polypeptide(L)'
;MNLHITKSKNAESFYICKSYTKANGSTTSAIVRKLGTLEQLLPEHGPTRDDVLAWAKNEVKIETEKYKKEKEAQTVLIPFHADRQLDYNKQVFFRGGYLFLQSFYYQLQMNKTCRKLKQKYKFKYDINAILSDLIYAKILEPCSKRSSYKVASEFLEKPSYELHDVYRALDVLGTECDLIQAEVYKNSHFLGKRNDKILYYDCSNYYFEIEQEDGNKKYGKSKEHRPNPIIQMGLFMDGDGIPLAFSLFPRNANEQISLKPLEKKVLEDFGCQKFIYCSDAGLGSESIREYNHMGERAYIVTQSIKKLKKDEKEWALNPQGFKRVSDDAPVDITKISEDDKGLYYKDEPYTTKKLHQRLIITYSPKYALYQKSIRDKQIERAQKMLDSGNTKKNRKNPNDPARFIGTLAVTKEGEAADVKHYLDENKISEEGQYDGFYAVCTDLLDDEVDDILKVSEGRWQIEECFRIMKTDFSARPIYLQDENRIKAHFLICFLALTIYRFLEKKLGSKYTCEKLLDTLKGMNFAEIQEQGFTPLYKREAITDDLHDVCGFRTDYQFITKSKMRNIQKKSKGKE
;
A
#
# COMPACT_ATOMS: atom_id res chain seq x y z
N MET A 1 -5.91 28.75 -27.20
CA MET A 1 -5.65 29.79 -28.22
C MET A 1 -4.20 30.21 -28.15
N ASN A 2 -3.68 30.91 -29.16
CA ASN A 2 -2.27 31.30 -29.24
C ASN A 2 -2.16 32.77 -29.61
N LEU A 3 -1.12 33.45 -29.08
CA LEU A 3 -0.76 34.79 -29.53
C LEU A 3 -0.06 34.70 -30.89
N HIS A 4 -0.54 35.46 -31.85
CA HIS A 4 0.08 35.61 -33.17
C HIS A 4 0.49 37.04 -33.36
N ILE A 5 1.73 37.28 -33.75
CA ILE A 5 2.30 38.62 -33.92
C ILE A 5 2.74 38.72 -35.38
N THR A 6 2.26 39.75 -36.07
CA THR A 6 2.69 40.06 -37.43
C THR A 6 3.51 41.34 -37.41
N LYS A 7 4.63 41.35 -38.13
CA LYS A 7 5.50 42.51 -38.31
C LYS A 7 5.46 42.97 -39.76
N SER A 8 5.21 44.25 -39.95
CA SER A 8 5.36 44.95 -41.25
C SER A 8 6.43 46.04 -41.12
N LYS A 9 6.78 46.68 -42.22
CA LYS A 9 7.79 47.79 -42.21
C LYS A 9 7.44 48.89 -41.19
N ASN A 10 6.16 49.15 -40.94
CA ASN A 10 5.71 50.28 -40.16
C ASN A 10 4.84 49.93 -38.92
N ALA A 11 4.56 48.65 -38.67
CA ALA A 11 3.73 48.25 -37.54
C ALA A 11 3.95 46.81 -37.10
N GLU A 12 3.88 46.58 -35.78
CA GLU A 12 3.78 45.27 -35.17
C GLU A 12 2.36 45.09 -34.62
N SER A 13 1.63 44.07 -35.05
CA SER A 13 0.23 43.83 -34.69
C SER A 13 0.04 42.51 -33.94
N PHE A 14 -0.80 42.52 -32.92
CA PHE A 14 -1.06 41.43 -32.00
C PHE A 14 -2.46 40.83 -32.25
N TYR A 15 -2.55 39.50 -32.35
CA TYR A 15 -3.81 38.80 -32.58
C TYR A 15 -3.92 37.57 -31.68
N ILE A 16 -5.13 37.30 -31.23
CA ILE A 16 -5.49 36.01 -30.64
C ILE A 16 -5.97 35.10 -31.76
N CYS A 17 -5.29 33.95 -31.97
CA CYS A 17 -5.61 32.99 -32.98
C CYS A 17 -6.00 31.64 -32.37
N LYS A 18 -6.91 30.92 -33.07
CA LYS A 18 -7.31 29.56 -32.75
C LYS A 18 -6.83 28.62 -33.87
N SER A 19 -6.03 27.62 -33.51
CA SER A 19 -5.64 26.56 -34.42
C SER A 19 -6.75 25.52 -34.61
N TYR A 20 -6.98 25.04 -35.82
CA TYR A 20 -7.90 23.95 -36.12
C TYR A 20 -7.35 23.10 -37.28
N THR A 21 -7.76 21.83 -37.32
CA THR A 21 -7.36 20.91 -38.38
C THR A 21 -8.44 20.88 -39.45
N LYS A 22 -8.07 21.11 -40.72
CA LYS A 22 -8.96 21.02 -41.88
C LYS A 22 -9.30 19.56 -42.17
N ALA A 23 -10.34 19.32 -42.99
CA ALA A 23 -10.77 17.98 -43.38
C ALA A 23 -9.65 17.17 -44.10
N ASN A 24 -8.69 17.83 -44.70
CA ASN A 24 -7.52 17.21 -45.36
C ASN A 24 -6.36 16.90 -44.39
N GLY A 25 -6.55 17.04 -43.07
CA GLY A 25 -5.53 16.76 -42.04
C GLY A 25 -4.50 17.88 -41.82
N SER A 26 -4.52 18.96 -42.59
CA SER A 26 -3.60 20.09 -42.39
C SER A 26 -4.06 21.00 -41.27
N THR A 27 -3.11 21.49 -40.43
CA THR A 27 -3.40 22.45 -39.34
C THR A 27 -3.31 23.88 -39.87
N THR A 28 -4.31 24.69 -39.57
CA THR A 28 -4.36 26.12 -39.86
C THR A 28 -4.85 26.90 -38.64
N SER A 29 -4.74 28.22 -38.67
CA SER A 29 -5.23 29.10 -37.61
C SER A 29 -6.19 30.14 -38.14
N ALA A 30 -7.20 30.47 -37.35
CA ALA A 30 -8.12 31.58 -37.61
C ALA A 30 -7.92 32.66 -36.55
N ILE A 31 -8.01 33.92 -36.94
CA ILE A 31 -7.99 35.05 -36.06
C ILE A 31 -9.32 35.10 -35.29
N VAL A 32 -9.24 35.09 -33.95
CA VAL A 32 -10.39 35.19 -33.07
C VAL A 32 -10.61 36.66 -32.69
N ARG A 33 -9.52 37.35 -32.36
CA ARG A 33 -9.58 38.78 -31.93
C ARG A 33 -8.28 39.47 -32.33
N LYS A 34 -8.40 40.68 -32.85
CA LYS A 34 -7.28 41.62 -33.00
C LYS A 34 -7.12 42.39 -31.70
N LEU A 35 -5.93 42.40 -31.13
CA LEU A 35 -5.64 43.15 -29.90
C LEU A 35 -5.28 44.61 -30.22
N GLY A 36 -4.52 44.85 -31.27
CA GLY A 36 -4.09 46.16 -31.70
C GLY A 36 -2.68 46.15 -32.28
N THR A 37 -2.18 47.36 -32.61
CA THR A 37 -0.77 47.57 -32.97
C THR A 37 0.03 47.93 -31.76
N LEU A 38 1.36 47.66 -31.78
CA LEU A 38 2.25 48.01 -30.65
C LEU A 38 2.11 49.46 -30.25
N GLU A 39 2.06 50.37 -31.22
CA GLU A 39 1.92 51.80 -31.00
C GLU A 39 0.59 52.16 -30.29
N GLN A 40 -0.49 51.46 -30.59
CA GLN A 40 -1.79 51.64 -29.93
C GLN A 40 -1.82 51.07 -28.52
N LEU A 41 -1.08 50.00 -28.26
CA LEU A 41 -1.13 49.28 -26.98
C LEU A 41 -0.14 49.80 -25.92
N LEU A 42 0.96 50.44 -26.32
CA LEU A 42 1.95 51.00 -25.41
C LEU A 42 1.35 52.03 -24.42
N PRO A 43 0.50 52.99 -24.82
CA PRO A 43 -0.05 53.97 -23.88
C PRO A 43 -0.97 53.37 -22.81
N GLU A 44 -1.60 52.21 -23.12
CA GLU A 44 -2.62 51.59 -22.25
C GLU A 44 -2.07 50.48 -21.38
N HIS A 45 -1.01 49.77 -21.85
CA HIS A 45 -0.58 48.52 -21.22
C HIS A 45 0.90 48.48 -20.78
N GLY A 46 1.58 49.63 -20.83
CA GLY A 46 2.92 49.79 -20.29
C GLY A 46 3.92 50.41 -21.28
N PRO A 47 5.02 51.00 -20.78
CA PRO A 47 5.94 51.78 -21.61
C PRO A 47 6.86 50.92 -22.50
N THR A 48 6.90 49.62 -22.29
CA THR A 48 7.80 48.71 -23.06
C THR A 48 7.04 47.69 -23.87
N ARG A 49 7.69 47.20 -24.95
CA ARG A 49 7.17 46.10 -25.76
C ARG A 49 6.90 44.86 -24.92
N ASP A 50 7.70 44.59 -23.89
CA ASP A 50 7.59 43.43 -23.03
C ASP A 50 6.36 43.51 -22.13
N ASP A 51 5.97 44.70 -21.67
CA ASP A 51 4.73 44.92 -20.92
C ASP A 51 3.50 44.60 -21.79
N VAL A 52 3.48 45.09 -23.04
CA VAL A 52 2.43 44.77 -24.00
C VAL A 52 2.37 43.29 -24.31
N LEU A 53 3.52 42.62 -24.38
CA LEU A 53 3.59 41.19 -24.64
C LEU A 53 3.07 40.35 -23.45
N ALA A 54 3.37 40.79 -22.23
CA ALA A 54 2.87 40.19 -21.00
C ALA A 54 1.34 40.33 -20.88
N TRP A 55 0.82 41.52 -21.14
CA TRP A 55 -0.63 41.77 -21.21
C TRP A 55 -1.30 40.92 -22.29
N ALA A 56 -0.78 40.89 -23.52
CA ALA A 56 -1.34 40.12 -24.62
C ALA A 56 -1.37 38.61 -24.32
N LYS A 57 -0.35 38.09 -23.63
CA LYS A 57 -0.35 36.67 -23.16
C LYS A 57 -1.43 36.42 -22.10
N ASN A 58 -1.70 37.39 -21.24
CA ASN A 58 -2.78 37.30 -20.26
C ASN A 58 -4.15 37.33 -20.94
N GLU A 59 -4.36 38.20 -21.94
CA GLU A 59 -5.58 38.24 -22.74
C GLU A 59 -5.84 36.89 -23.46
N VAL A 60 -4.78 36.26 -23.98
CA VAL A 60 -4.90 34.91 -24.56
C VAL A 60 -5.36 33.90 -23.53
N LYS A 61 -4.91 33.98 -22.26
CA LYS A 61 -5.38 33.10 -21.19
C LYS A 61 -6.86 33.33 -20.90
N ILE A 62 -7.26 34.58 -20.71
CA ILE A 62 -8.65 34.96 -20.44
C ILE A 62 -9.57 34.48 -21.57
N GLU A 63 -9.22 34.75 -22.81
CA GLU A 63 -10.02 34.33 -23.99
C GLU A 63 -10.05 32.81 -24.15
N THR A 64 -8.97 32.10 -23.77
CA THR A 64 -8.92 30.64 -23.75
C THR A 64 -9.85 30.06 -22.68
N GLU A 65 -9.89 30.65 -21.50
CA GLU A 65 -10.79 30.25 -20.42
C GLU A 65 -12.27 30.52 -20.76
N LYS A 66 -12.55 31.68 -21.34
CA LYS A 66 -13.89 32.03 -21.83
C LYS A 66 -14.37 31.04 -22.88
N TYR A 67 -13.54 30.73 -23.86
CA TYR A 67 -13.85 29.73 -24.88
C TYR A 67 -14.03 28.31 -24.29
N LYS A 68 -13.25 27.96 -23.29
CA LYS A 68 -13.43 26.67 -22.58
C LYS A 68 -14.79 26.62 -21.89
N LYS A 69 -15.17 27.69 -21.16
CA LYS A 69 -16.48 27.81 -20.49
C LYS A 69 -17.65 27.75 -21.46
N GLU A 70 -17.57 28.47 -22.58
CA GLU A 70 -18.59 28.46 -23.64
C GLU A 70 -18.72 27.07 -24.28
N LYS A 71 -17.60 26.37 -24.48
CA LYS A 71 -17.58 25.00 -25.00
C LYS A 71 -18.09 23.96 -24.00
N GLU A 72 -17.88 24.19 -22.70
CA GLU A 72 -18.41 23.34 -21.61
C GLU A 72 -19.92 23.53 -21.43
N ALA A 73 -20.45 24.71 -21.70
CA ALA A 73 -21.90 25.00 -21.66
C ALA A 73 -22.66 24.50 -22.91
N GLN A 74 -21.99 23.82 -23.84
CA GLN A 74 -22.60 23.38 -25.09
C GLN A 74 -23.49 22.16 -24.88
N THR A 75 -24.80 22.28 -25.14
CA THR A 75 -25.74 21.15 -25.20
C THR A 75 -25.35 20.22 -26.34
N VAL A 76 -25.20 18.93 -26.04
CA VAL A 76 -24.92 17.89 -27.05
C VAL A 76 -26.20 17.13 -27.32
N LEU A 77 -26.63 17.09 -28.59
CA LEU A 77 -27.78 16.29 -29.05
C LEU A 77 -27.25 15.01 -29.69
N ILE A 78 -27.65 13.86 -29.15
CA ILE A 78 -27.28 12.54 -29.66
C ILE A 78 -28.56 11.82 -30.08
N PRO A 79 -28.75 11.48 -31.39
CA PRO A 79 -29.92 10.76 -31.81
C PRO A 79 -29.83 9.29 -31.42
N PHE A 80 -30.87 8.75 -30.79
CA PHE A 80 -31.05 7.32 -30.55
C PHE A 80 -32.18 6.79 -31.40
N HIS A 81 -32.00 5.59 -31.92
CA HIS A 81 -33.03 4.87 -32.66
C HIS A 81 -33.53 3.69 -31.83
N ALA A 82 -34.80 3.71 -31.45
CA ALA A 82 -35.38 2.69 -30.58
C ALA A 82 -35.34 1.27 -31.17
N ASP A 83 -35.43 1.17 -32.49
CA ASP A 83 -35.49 -0.09 -33.25
C ASP A 83 -34.10 -0.61 -33.69
N ARG A 84 -33.03 0.13 -33.42
CA ARG A 84 -31.67 -0.29 -33.80
C ARG A 84 -31.05 -1.12 -32.70
N GLN A 85 -30.70 -2.37 -33.01
CA GLN A 85 -29.96 -3.24 -32.11
C GLN A 85 -28.52 -2.78 -31.96
N LEU A 86 -27.89 -3.18 -30.84
CA LEU A 86 -26.45 -2.97 -30.65
C LEU A 86 -25.65 -3.73 -31.73
N ASP A 87 -24.54 -3.12 -32.15
CA ASP A 87 -23.66 -3.77 -33.10
C ASP A 87 -23.04 -5.03 -32.49
N TYR A 88 -22.96 -6.10 -33.25
CA TYR A 88 -22.44 -7.38 -32.76
C TYR A 88 -20.96 -7.24 -32.30
N ASN A 89 -20.64 -7.79 -31.12
CA ASN A 89 -19.31 -7.71 -30.49
C ASN A 89 -18.77 -6.30 -30.22
N LYS A 90 -19.62 -5.27 -30.28
CA LYS A 90 -19.20 -3.90 -29.95
C LYS A 90 -19.15 -3.70 -28.44
N GLN A 91 -17.98 -3.33 -27.94
CA GLN A 91 -17.82 -2.94 -26.54
C GLN A 91 -18.40 -1.55 -26.32
N VAL A 92 -19.34 -1.44 -25.37
CA VAL A 92 -19.95 -0.16 -24.96
C VAL A 92 -19.57 0.25 -23.55
N PHE A 93 -19.06 -0.68 -22.75
CA PHE A 93 -18.66 -0.50 -21.35
C PHE A 93 -17.16 -0.38 -21.24
N PHE A 94 -16.70 0.62 -20.46
CA PHE A 94 -15.27 0.87 -20.22
C PHE A 94 -15.02 1.15 -18.73
N ARG A 95 -13.98 0.55 -18.18
CA ARG A 95 -13.49 0.82 -16.83
C ARG A 95 -12.67 2.10 -16.83
N GLY A 96 -13.00 3.04 -15.95
CA GLY A 96 -12.33 4.34 -15.88
C GLY A 96 -11.55 4.60 -14.61
N GLY A 97 -11.81 3.84 -13.53
CA GLY A 97 -11.13 4.03 -12.24
C GLY A 97 -9.60 3.91 -12.30
N TYR A 98 -9.07 3.22 -13.29
CA TYR A 98 -7.63 3.11 -13.50
C TYR A 98 -6.95 4.47 -13.80
N LEU A 99 -7.69 5.46 -14.31
CA LEU A 99 -7.14 6.79 -14.61
C LEU A 99 -6.54 7.46 -13.37
N PHE A 100 -7.15 7.24 -12.21
CA PHE A 100 -6.66 7.76 -10.93
C PHE A 100 -5.38 7.05 -10.50
N LEU A 101 -5.31 5.73 -10.68
CA LEU A 101 -4.10 4.93 -10.42
C LEU A 101 -2.97 5.28 -11.41
N GLN A 102 -3.33 5.55 -12.66
CA GLN A 102 -2.42 5.97 -13.73
C GLN A 102 -1.69 7.26 -13.35
N SER A 103 -2.37 8.20 -12.69
CA SER A 103 -1.75 9.44 -12.21
C SER A 103 -0.56 9.15 -11.30
N PHE A 104 -0.71 8.26 -10.32
CA PHE A 104 0.36 7.88 -9.40
C PHE A 104 1.46 7.06 -10.09
N TYR A 105 1.09 6.15 -11.00
CA TYR A 105 2.04 5.37 -11.78
C TYR A 105 3.02 6.26 -12.56
N TYR A 106 2.50 7.30 -13.21
CA TYR A 106 3.32 8.24 -13.96
C TYR A 106 4.09 9.23 -13.07
N GLN A 107 3.53 9.65 -11.94
CA GLN A 107 4.25 10.44 -10.94
C GLN A 107 5.43 9.66 -10.33
N LEU A 108 5.31 8.35 -10.13
CA LEU A 108 6.41 7.44 -9.77
C LEU A 108 7.41 7.22 -10.91
N GLN A 109 7.22 7.87 -12.07
CA GLN A 109 8.07 7.78 -13.25
C GLN A 109 8.32 6.34 -13.75
N MET A 110 7.36 5.43 -13.51
CA MET A 110 7.45 4.03 -13.92
C MET A 110 7.65 3.87 -15.44
N ASN A 111 7.04 4.77 -16.21
CA ASN A 111 7.23 4.85 -17.66
C ASN A 111 8.71 5.09 -18.05
N LYS A 112 9.47 5.85 -17.26
CA LYS A 112 10.90 6.08 -17.51
C LYS A 112 11.71 4.82 -17.16
N THR A 113 11.38 4.16 -16.05
CA THR A 113 11.98 2.87 -15.69
C THR A 113 11.74 1.82 -16.78
N CYS A 114 10.51 1.69 -17.27
CA CYS A 114 10.17 0.80 -18.39
C CYS A 114 10.93 1.15 -19.67
N ARG A 115 11.18 2.42 -19.95
CA ARG A 115 11.99 2.85 -21.09
C ARG A 115 13.45 2.40 -20.95
N LYS A 116 14.05 2.50 -19.76
CA LYS A 116 15.39 1.96 -19.49
C LYS A 116 15.45 0.45 -19.76
N LEU A 117 14.44 -0.30 -19.31
CA LEU A 117 14.34 -1.74 -19.55
C LEU A 117 14.23 -2.05 -21.04
N LYS A 118 13.39 -1.31 -21.79
CA LYS A 118 13.26 -1.48 -23.24
C LYS A 118 14.57 -1.24 -23.96
N GLN A 119 15.36 -0.26 -23.55
CA GLN A 119 16.69 0.02 -24.11
C GLN A 119 17.70 -1.10 -23.82
N LYS A 120 17.66 -1.65 -22.58
CA LYS A 120 18.56 -2.74 -22.15
C LYS A 120 18.28 -4.05 -22.90
N TYR A 121 17.02 -4.44 -23.02
CA TYR A 121 16.61 -5.76 -23.56
C TYR A 121 16.21 -5.74 -25.03
N LYS A 122 16.00 -4.56 -25.62
CA LYS A 122 15.65 -4.36 -27.06
C LYS A 122 14.41 -5.12 -27.55
N PHE A 123 13.46 -5.45 -26.67
CA PHE A 123 12.21 -6.12 -27.06
C PHE A 123 11.24 -5.18 -27.80
N LYS A 124 10.32 -5.75 -28.59
CA LYS A 124 9.40 -4.98 -29.45
C LYS A 124 8.09 -4.59 -28.77
N TYR A 125 7.63 -5.37 -27.77
CA TYR A 125 6.38 -5.12 -27.07
C TYR A 125 6.48 -3.93 -26.11
N ASP A 126 5.32 -3.36 -25.73
CA ASP A 126 5.24 -2.25 -24.79
C ASP A 126 5.18 -2.75 -23.35
N ILE A 127 6.35 -2.90 -22.72
CA ILE A 127 6.46 -3.32 -21.31
C ILE A 127 5.80 -2.32 -20.35
N ASN A 128 5.74 -1.02 -20.72
CA ASN A 128 5.10 -0.01 -19.89
C ASN A 128 3.58 -0.21 -19.85
N ALA A 129 2.95 -0.44 -21.01
CA ALA A 129 1.53 -0.77 -21.08
C ALA A 129 1.23 -2.06 -20.30
N ILE A 130 2.04 -3.12 -20.49
CA ILE A 130 1.85 -4.40 -19.79
C ILE A 130 1.93 -4.21 -18.27
N LEU A 131 2.97 -3.55 -17.77
CA LEU A 131 3.16 -3.35 -16.33
C LEU A 131 2.05 -2.51 -15.71
N SER A 132 1.70 -1.40 -16.34
CA SER A 132 0.63 -0.51 -15.86
C SER A 132 -0.72 -1.23 -15.82
N ASP A 133 -1.08 -1.93 -16.88
CA ASP A 133 -2.35 -2.66 -16.96
C ASP A 133 -2.44 -3.80 -15.93
N LEU A 134 -1.34 -4.53 -15.70
CA LEU A 134 -1.28 -5.56 -14.68
C LEU A 134 -1.41 -5.00 -13.26
N ILE A 135 -0.88 -3.80 -13.00
CA ILE A 135 -1.03 -3.11 -11.71
C ILE A 135 -2.48 -2.62 -11.54
N TYR A 136 -3.06 -1.98 -12.56
CA TYR A 136 -4.43 -1.48 -12.47
C TYR A 136 -5.42 -2.63 -12.33
N ALA A 137 -5.27 -3.71 -13.11
CA ALA A 137 -6.10 -4.90 -12.98
C ALA A 137 -5.93 -5.55 -11.58
N LYS A 138 -4.73 -5.53 -10.99
CA LYS A 138 -4.50 -6.06 -9.64
C LYS A 138 -5.25 -5.30 -8.57
N ILE A 139 -5.45 -4.00 -8.73
CA ILE A 139 -6.18 -3.16 -7.77
C ILE A 139 -7.70 -3.21 -8.03
N LEU A 140 -8.11 -3.09 -9.30
CA LEU A 140 -9.53 -2.96 -9.67
C LEU A 140 -10.26 -4.30 -9.76
N GLU A 141 -9.60 -5.32 -10.30
CA GLU A 141 -10.19 -6.66 -10.54
C GLU A 141 -9.12 -7.73 -10.35
N PRO A 142 -8.79 -8.07 -9.09
CA PRO A 142 -7.73 -9.02 -8.79
C PRO A 142 -8.00 -10.41 -9.38
N CYS A 143 -7.17 -10.82 -10.33
CA CYS A 143 -7.36 -12.08 -11.07
C CYS A 143 -6.04 -12.65 -11.60
N SER A 144 -6.11 -13.76 -12.35
CA SER A 144 -4.97 -14.37 -13.02
C SER A 144 -4.38 -13.45 -14.10
N LYS A 145 -3.12 -13.63 -14.49
CA LYS A 145 -2.48 -12.82 -15.54
C LYS A 145 -3.22 -12.87 -16.89
N ARG A 146 -3.79 -14.03 -17.22
CA ARG A 146 -4.65 -14.20 -18.40
C ARG A 146 -5.94 -13.37 -18.30
N SER A 147 -6.56 -13.39 -17.14
CA SER A 147 -7.77 -12.60 -16.88
C SER A 147 -7.47 -11.10 -16.77
N SER A 148 -6.32 -10.70 -16.20
CA SER A 148 -5.86 -9.30 -16.18
C SER A 148 -5.72 -8.72 -17.59
N TYR A 149 -5.27 -9.50 -18.57
CA TYR A 149 -5.24 -9.09 -19.98
C TYR A 149 -6.65 -8.81 -20.53
N LYS A 150 -7.64 -9.63 -20.16
CA LYS A 150 -9.05 -9.38 -20.54
C LYS A 150 -9.59 -8.12 -19.86
N VAL A 151 -9.31 -7.93 -18.58
CA VAL A 151 -9.70 -6.70 -17.84
C VAL A 151 -9.09 -5.46 -18.48
N ALA A 152 -7.82 -5.52 -18.88
CA ALA A 152 -7.15 -4.42 -19.57
C ALA A 152 -7.83 -4.07 -20.90
N SER A 153 -8.42 -5.04 -21.58
CA SER A 153 -9.20 -4.80 -22.82
C SER A 153 -10.49 -4.00 -22.57
N GLU A 154 -10.95 -3.90 -21.33
CA GLU A 154 -12.10 -3.08 -20.91
C GLU A 154 -11.70 -1.65 -20.50
N PHE A 155 -10.41 -1.32 -20.45
CA PHE A 155 -9.95 0.04 -20.20
C PHE A 155 -10.23 0.96 -21.39
N LEU A 156 -10.29 2.25 -21.14
CA LEU A 156 -10.43 3.27 -22.19
C LEU A 156 -9.23 3.28 -23.18
N GLU A 157 -8.09 2.84 -22.71
CA GLU A 157 -6.86 2.64 -23.50
C GLU A 157 -6.64 1.14 -23.65
N LYS A 158 -6.94 0.62 -24.82
CA LYS A 158 -6.83 -0.82 -25.12
C LYS A 158 -5.36 -1.27 -25.14
N PRO A 159 -5.07 -2.52 -24.70
CA PRO A 159 -3.74 -3.10 -24.80
C PRO A 159 -3.16 -3.00 -26.24
N SER A 160 -1.91 -2.56 -26.33
CA SER A 160 -1.12 -2.51 -27.57
C SER A 160 -0.15 -3.71 -27.68
N TYR A 161 -0.43 -4.80 -26.96
CA TYR A 161 0.40 -5.99 -26.83
C TYR A 161 -0.48 -7.24 -26.80
N GLU A 162 0.13 -8.39 -27.01
CA GLU A 162 -0.57 -9.68 -27.01
C GLU A 162 -0.39 -10.43 -25.67
N LEU A 163 -1.26 -11.42 -25.40
CA LEU A 163 -1.20 -12.18 -24.15
C LEU A 163 0.17 -12.88 -23.93
N HIS A 164 0.81 -13.35 -24.99
CA HIS A 164 2.12 -13.99 -24.87
C HIS A 164 3.22 -12.99 -24.45
N ASP A 165 3.09 -11.71 -24.79
CA ASP A 165 4.02 -10.67 -24.37
C ASP A 165 3.92 -10.38 -22.89
N VAL A 166 2.74 -10.60 -22.28
CA VAL A 166 2.57 -10.50 -20.82
C VAL A 166 3.55 -11.46 -20.11
N TYR A 167 3.60 -12.72 -20.53
CA TYR A 167 4.50 -13.70 -19.88
C TYR A 167 5.98 -13.42 -20.13
N ARG A 168 6.33 -12.93 -21.32
CA ARG A 168 7.69 -12.47 -21.63
C ARG A 168 8.08 -11.25 -20.78
N ALA A 169 7.15 -10.33 -20.58
CA ALA A 169 7.37 -9.17 -19.70
C ALA A 169 7.57 -9.60 -18.24
N LEU A 170 6.82 -10.61 -17.76
CA LEU A 170 7.02 -11.14 -16.40
C LEU A 170 8.43 -11.67 -16.18
N ASP A 171 9.05 -12.33 -17.17
CA ASP A 171 10.42 -12.82 -17.08
C ASP A 171 11.41 -11.67 -16.89
N VAL A 172 11.27 -10.59 -17.66
CA VAL A 172 12.09 -9.37 -17.52
C VAL A 172 11.85 -8.66 -16.18
N LEU A 173 10.58 -8.48 -15.80
CA LEU A 173 10.21 -7.82 -14.55
C LEU A 173 10.70 -8.58 -13.32
N GLY A 174 10.71 -9.91 -13.35
CA GLY A 174 11.24 -10.75 -12.30
C GLY A 174 12.76 -10.63 -12.17
N THR A 175 13.47 -10.61 -13.32
CA THR A 175 14.93 -10.42 -13.37
C THR A 175 15.34 -9.04 -12.84
N GLU A 176 14.62 -7.99 -13.20
CA GLU A 176 14.91 -6.60 -12.84
C GLU A 176 14.15 -6.13 -11.58
N CYS A 177 13.63 -7.06 -10.79
CA CYS A 177 12.80 -6.79 -9.63
C CYS A 177 13.48 -5.82 -8.66
N ASP A 178 14.76 -5.99 -8.40
CA ASP A 178 15.52 -5.17 -7.45
C ASP A 178 15.77 -3.76 -7.96
N LEU A 179 16.14 -3.65 -9.25
CA LEU A 179 16.28 -2.35 -9.91
C LEU A 179 14.97 -1.56 -9.88
N ILE A 180 13.85 -2.22 -10.18
CA ILE A 180 12.54 -1.55 -10.19
C ILE A 180 12.16 -1.06 -8.80
N GLN A 181 12.39 -1.84 -7.74
CA GLN A 181 12.14 -1.42 -6.36
C GLN A 181 12.97 -0.18 -5.99
N ALA A 182 14.27 -0.17 -6.31
CA ALA A 182 15.15 0.96 -6.06
C ALA A 182 14.71 2.23 -6.81
N GLU A 183 14.35 2.11 -8.09
CA GLU A 183 13.83 3.24 -8.89
C GLU A 183 12.50 3.76 -8.33
N VAL A 184 11.59 2.88 -7.90
CA VAL A 184 10.31 3.27 -7.28
C VAL A 184 10.54 4.02 -5.98
N TYR A 185 11.41 3.52 -5.10
CA TYR A 185 11.76 4.24 -3.88
C TYR A 185 12.31 5.62 -4.18
N LYS A 186 13.32 5.72 -5.05
CA LYS A 186 13.93 6.99 -5.47
C LYS A 186 12.90 7.96 -6.05
N ASN A 187 12.05 7.49 -6.93
CA ASN A 187 11.05 8.32 -7.58
C ASN A 187 9.87 8.68 -6.66
N SER A 188 9.63 7.90 -5.59
CA SER A 188 8.55 8.16 -4.64
C SER A 188 8.70 9.50 -3.91
N HIS A 189 9.92 10.04 -3.82
CA HIS A 189 10.18 11.37 -3.26
C HIS A 189 9.55 12.51 -4.07
N PHE A 190 9.22 12.29 -5.36
CA PHE A 190 8.45 13.25 -6.16
C PHE A 190 6.97 13.35 -5.74
N LEU A 191 6.42 12.30 -5.13
CA LEU A 191 5.06 12.30 -4.59
C LEU A 191 4.94 12.99 -3.24
N GLY A 192 6.03 13.08 -2.49
CA GLY A 192 6.10 13.73 -1.19
C GLY A 192 7.30 13.23 -0.38
N LYS A 193 7.49 13.86 0.77
CA LYS A 193 8.54 13.46 1.71
C LYS A 193 8.23 12.07 2.26
N ARG A 194 9.18 11.15 2.22
CA ARG A 194 9.11 9.83 2.85
C ARG A 194 9.55 9.92 4.31
N ASN A 195 8.93 9.14 5.17
CA ASN A 195 9.37 8.97 6.55
C ASN A 195 10.28 7.73 6.68
N ASP A 196 11.37 7.74 5.95
CA ASP A 196 12.36 6.65 5.89
C ASP A 196 13.34 6.62 7.08
N LYS A 197 13.11 7.47 8.09
CA LYS A 197 13.77 7.41 9.40
C LYS A 197 13.24 6.29 10.30
N ILE A 198 12.08 5.74 9.99
CA ILE A 198 11.47 4.62 10.68
C ILE A 198 11.17 3.55 9.65
N LEU A 199 11.69 2.34 9.86
CA LEU A 199 11.47 1.21 8.97
C LEU A 199 10.84 0.05 9.73
N TYR A 200 9.59 -0.24 9.39
CA TYR A 200 8.88 -1.43 9.87
C TYR A 200 9.23 -2.64 9.02
N TYR A 201 9.51 -3.75 9.64
CA TYR A 201 9.75 -5.02 8.96
C TYR A 201 8.90 -6.15 9.53
N ASP A 202 8.27 -6.91 8.65
CA ASP A 202 7.57 -8.14 9.00
C ASP A 202 7.55 -9.10 7.82
N CYS A 203 7.20 -10.38 8.10
CA CYS A 203 7.13 -11.45 7.13
C CYS A 203 5.74 -12.06 7.06
N SER A 204 5.33 -12.43 5.85
CA SER A 204 4.07 -13.13 5.64
C SER A 204 4.17 -14.25 4.61
N ASN A 205 3.27 -15.23 4.74
CA ASN A 205 3.25 -16.44 3.91
C ASN A 205 2.20 -16.33 2.81
N TYR A 206 2.54 -16.89 1.64
CA TYR A 206 1.65 -17.01 0.49
C TYR A 206 1.71 -18.45 -0.01
N TYR A 207 0.57 -19.06 -0.29
CA TYR A 207 0.47 -20.45 -0.69
C TYR A 207 0.29 -20.61 -2.21
N PHE A 208 0.72 -21.77 -2.70
CA PHE A 208 0.53 -22.20 -4.08
C PHE A 208 -0.59 -23.23 -4.16
N GLU A 209 -1.31 -23.23 -5.26
CA GLU A 209 -2.29 -24.29 -5.60
C GLU A 209 -1.57 -25.49 -6.26
N ILE A 210 -0.56 -26.04 -5.59
CA ILE A 210 0.20 -27.22 -6.03
C ILE A 210 0.35 -28.22 -4.86
N GLU A 211 0.51 -29.49 -5.18
CA GLU A 211 0.63 -30.57 -4.19
C GLU A 211 2.09 -30.94 -3.86
N GLN A 212 3.06 -30.57 -4.70
CA GLN A 212 4.46 -30.97 -4.54
C GLN A 212 5.38 -29.75 -4.36
N GLU A 213 6.44 -29.96 -3.58
CA GLU A 213 7.49 -28.96 -3.42
C GLU A 213 8.32 -28.83 -4.70
N ASP A 214 8.66 -27.58 -5.04
CA ASP A 214 9.55 -27.28 -6.16
C ASP A 214 10.29 -25.94 -5.89
N GLY A 215 11.62 -25.91 -6.06
CA GLY A 215 12.44 -24.72 -5.85
C GLY A 215 12.19 -24.04 -4.50
N ASN A 216 11.78 -22.80 -4.53
CA ASN A 216 11.46 -21.98 -3.34
C ASN A 216 10.07 -22.30 -2.73
N LYS A 217 9.26 -23.13 -3.38
CA LYS A 217 7.93 -23.57 -2.90
C LYS A 217 8.11 -24.73 -1.94
N LYS A 218 8.09 -24.49 -0.64
CA LYS A 218 8.36 -25.47 0.41
C LYS A 218 7.20 -25.63 1.36
N TYR A 219 7.01 -26.86 1.85
CA TYR A 219 6.10 -27.09 2.97
C TYR A 219 6.62 -26.42 4.24
N GLY A 220 5.72 -25.91 5.06
CA GLY A 220 6.09 -25.29 6.32
C GLY A 220 4.89 -24.98 7.17
N LYS A 221 5.12 -24.38 8.35
CA LYS A 221 4.03 -23.88 9.20
C LYS A 221 3.28 -22.78 8.47
N SER A 222 2.19 -23.12 7.79
CA SER A 222 1.26 -22.12 7.28
C SER A 222 0.52 -21.45 8.44
N LYS A 223 0.45 -20.11 8.47
CA LYS A 223 -0.43 -19.38 9.40
C LYS A 223 -1.90 -19.78 9.22
N GLU A 224 -2.25 -20.41 8.10
CA GLU A 224 -3.61 -20.83 7.72
C GLU A 224 -3.84 -22.35 7.80
N HIS A 225 -2.85 -23.10 8.30
CA HIS A 225 -2.90 -24.57 8.45
C HIS A 225 -3.22 -25.34 7.15
N ARG A 226 -2.91 -24.77 5.96
CA ARG A 226 -3.10 -25.41 4.67
C ARG A 226 -1.95 -26.37 4.35
N PRO A 227 -2.24 -27.50 3.69
CA PRO A 227 -1.22 -28.48 3.33
C PRO A 227 -0.40 -28.08 2.08
N ASN A 228 -0.63 -26.93 1.49
CA ASN A 228 0.02 -26.49 0.25
C ASN A 228 1.44 -25.94 0.50
N PRO A 229 2.36 -26.09 -0.46
CA PRO A 229 3.64 -25.38 -0.44
C PRO A 229 3.45 -23.87 -0.34
N ILE A 230 4.36 -23.20 0.35
CA ILE A 230 4.31 -21.77 0.60
C ILE A 230 5.65 -21.10 0.30
N ILE A 231 5.58 -19.83 -0.06
CA ILE A 231 6.71 -18.90 -0.11
C ILE A 231 6.52 -17.82 0.95
N GLN A 232 7.60 -17.31 1.47
CA GLN A 232 7.59 -16.25 2.45
C GLN A 232 8.05 -14.94 1.80
N MET A 233 7.35 -13.86 2.12
CA MET A 233 7.69 -12.49 1.72
C MET A 233 8.05 -11.69 2.95
N GLY A 234 9.27 -11.14 2.98
CA GLY A 234 9.65 -10.07 3.90
C GLY A 234 9.39 -8.73 3.25
N LEU A 235 8.82 -7.80 4.00
CA LEU A 235 8.48 -6.46 3.55
C LEU A 235 9.08 -5.41 4.48
N PHE A 236 9.77 -4.43 3.92
CA PHE A 236 10.06 -3.17 4.57
C PHE A 236 9.05 -2.10 4.16
N MET A 237 8.65 -1.31 5.13
CA MET A 237 7.73 -0.19 5.00
C MET A 237 8.28 1.00 5.77
N ASP A 238 8.08 2.21 5.29
CA ASP A 238 8.48 3.42 6.02
C ASP A 238 7.50 3.79 7.15
N GLY A 239 7.87 4.81 7.95
CA GLY A 239 7.07 5.28 9.07
C GLY A 239 5.69 5.83 8.72
N ASP A 240 5.41 6.07 7.45
CA ASP A 240 4.12 6.51 6.94
C ASP A 240 3.27 5.37 6.33
N GLY A 241 3.71 4.14 6.47
CA GLY A 241 3.00 2.97 5.96
C GLY A 241 3.14 2.74 4.46
N ILE A 242 4.13 3.33 3.81
CA ILE A 242 4.36 3.16 2.38
C ILE A 242 5.44 2.09 2.16
N PRO A 243 5.17 1.07 1.32
CA PRO A 243 6.14 0.03 1.02
C PRO A 243 7.47 0.60 0.51
N LEU A 244 8.57 -0.01 0.96
CA LEU A 244 9.92 0.43 0.61
C LEU A 244 10.65 -0.63 -0.20
N ALA A 245 10.71 -1.86 0.30
CA ALA A 245 11.35 -2.99 -0.36
C ALA A 245 10.77 -4.32 0.10
N PHE A 246 10.87 -5.36 -0.74
CA PHE A 246 10.53 -6.72 -0.37
C PHE A 246 11.56 -7.73 -0.86
N SER A 247 11.59 -8.90 -0.22
CA SER A 247 12.28 -10.09 -0.70
C SER A 247 11.43 -11.34 -0.54
N LEU A 248 11.74 -12.35 -1.33
CA LEU A 248 11.11 -13.67 -1.29
C LEU A 248 12.13 -14.71 -0.86
N PHE A 249 11.70 -15.65 -0.03
CA PHE A 249 12.54 -16.73 0.45
C PHE A 249 11.72 -17.97 0.75
N PRO A 250 12.35 -19.17 0.70
CA PRO A 250 11.63 -20.42 0.96
C PRO A 250 11.19 -20.49 2.42
N ARG A 251 10.03 -21.10 2.68
CA ARG A 251 9.43 -21.17 4.02
C ARG A 251 10.25 -21.95 5.04
N ASN A 252 11.09 -22.88 4.61
CA ASN A 252 11.98 -23.62 5.51
C ASN A 252 13.18 -22.77 6.00
N ALA A 253 13.40 -21.56 5.43
CA ALA A 253 14.37 -20.61 5.93
C ALA A 253 13.83 -19.90 7.18
N ASN A 254 14.74 -19.61 8.13
CA ASN A 254 14.40 -18.78 9.29
C ASN A 254 14.12 -17.34 8.81
N GLU A 255 13.03 -16.74 9.28
CA GLU A 255 12.63 -15.36 8.96
C GLU A 255 13.74 -14.32 9.23
N GLN A 256 14.58 -14.59 10.21
CA GLN A 256 15.72 -13.73 10.56
C GLN A 256 16.84 -13.76 9.50
N ILE A 257 16.97 -14.84 8.74
CA ILE A 257 18.00 -14.96 7.69
C ILE A 257 17.68 -14.06 6.51
N SER A 258 16.40 -13.84 6.21
CA SER A 258 15.96 -13.00 5.10
C SER A 258 16.11 -11.50 5.34
N LEU A 259 16.12 -11.08 6.61
CA LEU A 259 16.17 -9.67 6.99
C LEU A 259 17.49 -9.02 6.54
N LYS A 260 18.63 -9.57 6.95
CA LYS A 260 19.95 -8.96 6.69
C LYS A 260 20.25 -8.69 5.22
N PRO A 261 19.99 -9.63 4.28
CA PRO A 261 20.15 -9.35 2.85
C PRO A 261 19.25 -8.25 2.33
N LEU A 262 17.98 -8.19 2.78
CA LEU A 262 17.04 -7.16 2.36
C LEU A 262 17.42 -5.80 2.96
N GLU A 263 17.82 -5.77 4.23
CA GLU A 263 18.28 -4.55 4.88
C GLU A 263 19.57 -4.01 4.25
N LYS A 264 20.52 -4.90 3.91
CA LYS A 264 21.73 -4.53 3.15
C LYS A 264 21.38 -3.84 1.83
N LYS A 265 20.39 -4.35 1.11
CA LYS A 265 19.87 -3.72 -0.11
C LYS A 265 19.28 -2.33 0.17
N VAL A 266 18.53 -2.16 1.27
CA VAL A 266 17.99 -0.85 1.67
C VAL A 266 19.12 0.15 1.96
N LEU A 267 20.19 -0.30 2.60
CA LEU A 267 21.36 0.52 2.88
C LEU A 267 22.15 0.90 1.62
N GLU A 268 22.40 -0.06 0.73
CA GLU A 268 23.27 0.11 -0.44
C GLU A 268 22.56 0.70 -1.64
N ASP A 269 21.41 0.13 -2.04
CA ASP A 269 20.70 0.51 -3.26
C ASP A 269 19.81 1.75 -3.07
N PHE A 270 19.26 1.93 -1.86
CA PHE A 270 18.35 3.04 -1.56
C PHE A 270 19.05 4.19 -0.82
N GLY A 271 20.22 3.94 -0.24
CA GLY A 271 20.98 4.94 0.50
C GLY A 271 20.36 5.31 1.87
N CYS A 272 19.46 4.50 2.40
CA CYS A 272 18.87 4.68 3.73
C CYS A 272 19.84 4.20 4.81
N GLN A 273 20.71 5.08 5.32
CA GLN A 273 21.74 4.72 6.30
C GLN A 273 21.35 5.00 7.74
N LYS A 274 20.42 5.92 7.97
CA LYS A 274 19.98 6.36 9.29
C LYS A 274 18.49 6.08 9.48
N PHE A 275 18.18 5.07 10.27
CA PHE A 275 16.77 4.71 10.58
C PHE A 275 16.64 3.95 11.88
N ILE A 276 15.41 3.92 12.40
CA ILE A 276 14.98 3.07 13.51
C ILE A 276 14.32 1.82 12.91
N TYR A 277 14.94 0.67 13.12
CA TYR A 277 14.35 -0.63 12.77
C TYR A 277 13.25 -1.01 13.77
N CYS A 278 12.05 -1.31 13.29
CA CYS A 278 10.93 -1.70 14.15
C CYS A 278 10.33 -3.05 13.70
N SER A 279 10.24 -4.02 14.61
CA SER A 279 9.71 -5.36 14.32
C SER A 279 9.06 -6.03 15.53
N ASP A 280 8.44 -7.19 15.28
CA ASP A 280 7.90 -8.05 16.33
C ASP A 280 8.97 -8.86 17.08
N ALA A 281 8.54 -9.58 18.14
CA ALA A 281 9.43 -10.39 18.96
C ALA A 281 10.06 -11.59 18.21
N GLY A 282 9.46 -12.03 17.11
CA GLY A 282 9.99 -13.11 16.25
C GLY A 282 11.20 -12.69 15.45
N LEU A 283 11.27 -11.39 15.13
CA LEU A 283 12.28 -10.75 14.30
C LEU A 283 13.25 -9.87 15.13
N GLY A 284 13.18 -9.93 16.46
CA GLY A 284 14.00 -9.15 17.39
C GLY A 284 15.07 -9.96 18.11
N SER A 285 15.74 -10.93 17.46
CA SER A 285 16.85 -11.68 18.08
C SER A 285 18.05 -10.77 18.40
N GLU A 286 18.89 -11.20 19.35
CA GLU A 286 20.09 -10.43 19.74
C GLU A 286 20.97 -10.10 18.54
N SER A 287 21.16 -11.04 17.61
CA SER A 287 21.99 -10.81 16.41
C SER A 287 21.37 -9.79 15.43
N ILE A 288 20.06 -9.64 15.42
CA ILE A 288 19.37 -8.59 14.65
C ILE A 288 19.52 -7.24 15.34
N ARG A 289 19.36 -7.20 16.66
CA ARG A 289 19.57 -5.99 17.45
C ARG A 289 21.02 -5.49 17.32
N GLU A 290 22.03 -6.37 17.43
CA GLU A 290 23.43 -6.03 17.19
C GLU A 290 23.64 -5.44 15.80
N TYR A 291 23.05 -6.05 14.76
CA TYR A 291 23.15 -5.56 13.40
C TYR A 291 22.51 -4.18 13.22
N ASN A 292 21.37 -3.93 13.88
CA ASN A 292 20.65 -2.67 13.82
C ASN A 292 21.15 -1.61 14.82
N HIS A 293 22.06 -1.96 15.70
CA HIS A 293 22.80 -1.02 16.56
C HIS A 293 24.04 -0.43 15.86
N MET A 294 24.41 -0.93 14.66
CA MET A 294 25.62 -0.52 13.95
C MET A 294 25.40 0.76 13.14
N GLY A 295 26.38 1.65 13.14
CA GLY A 295 26.35 2.91 12.39
C GLY A 295 25.39 3.92 12.99
N GLU A 296 24.56 4.55 12.15
CA GLU A 296 23.55 5.54 12.59
C GLU A 296 22.14 4.91 12.72
N ARG A 297 22.05 3.59 12.89
CA ARG A 297 20.78 2.88 13.07
C ARG A 297 20.48 2.70 14.55
N ALA A 298 19.20 2.55 14.83
CA ALA A 298 18.68 2.14 16.12
C ALA A 298 17.56 1.10 15.92
N TYR A 299 17.07 0.50 17.00
CA TYR A 299 15.96 -0.44 16.90
C TYR A 299 14.92 -0.26 18.00
N ILE A 300 13.70 -0.62 17.69
CA ILE A 300 12.58 -0.79 18.62
C ILE A 300 11.96 -2.15 18.30
N VAL A 301 12.08 -3.12 19.21
CA VAL A 301 11.56 -4.47 18.99
C VAL A 301 10.67 -4.92 20.12
N THR A 302 9.59 -5.61 19.79
CA THR A 302 8.75 -6.23 20.82
C THR A 302 9.55 -7.28 21.56
N GLN A 303 9.46 -7.28 22.89
CA GLN A 303 10.07 -8.28 23.75
C GLN A 303 9.00 -9.17 24.37
N SER A 304 9.14 -10.48 24.26
CA SER A 304 8.22 -11.40 24.92
C SER A 304 8.53 -11.49 26.42
N ILE A 305 7.63 -11.02 27.29
CA ILE A 305 7.78 -11.10 28.75
C ILE A 305 7.95 -12.56 29.21
N LYS A 306 7.24 -13.50 28.58
CA LYS A 306 7.33 -14.93 28.90
C LYS A 306 8.73 -15.52 28.66
N LYS A 307 9.54 -14.89 27.80
CA LYS A 307 10.92 -15.32 27.45
C LYS A 307 12.01 -14.57 28.22
N LEU A 308 11.66 -13.62 29.08
CA LEU A 308 12.60 -12.96 29.97
C LEU A 308 13.14 -13.95 31.01
N LYS A 309 14.32 -13.68 31.55
CA LYS A 309 14.87 -14.41 32.72
C LYS A 309 13.96 -14.21 33.93
N LYS A 310 14.13 -15.06 34.93
CA LYS A 310 13.23 -15.09 36.08
C LYS A 310 13.14 -13.72 36.78
N ASP A 311 14.27 -13.13 37.12
CA ASP A 311 14.33 -11.86 37.85
C ASP A 311 13.74 -10.70 37.01
N GLU A 312 14.08 -10.64 35.74
CA GLU A 312 13.53 -9.65 34.77
C GLU A 312 12.00 -9.82 34.60
N LYS A 313 11.51 -11.07 34.59
CA LYS A 313 10.09 -11.37 34.51
C LYS A 313 9.34 -10.97 35.79
N GLU A 314 9.90 -11.27 36.97
CA GLU A 314 9.33 -10.86 38.24
C GLU A 314 9.27 -9.34 38.32
N TRP A 315 10.33 -8.64 37.93
CA TRP A 315 10.31 -7.18 37.83
C TRP A 315 9.25 -6.70 36.84
N ALA A 316 9.17 -7.26 35.64
CA ALA A 316 8.23 -6.84 34.61
C ALA A 316 6.77 -6.93 35.07
N LEU A 317 6.42 -7.99 35.81
CA LEU A 317 5.06 -8.25 36.29
C LEU A 317 4.75 -7.59 37.64
N ASN A 318 5.75 -7.04 38.35
CA ASN A 318 5.52 -6.32 39.58
C ASN A 318 4.70 -5.04 39.29
N PRO A 319 3.56 -4.82 40.00
CA PRO A 319 2.71 -3.66 39.74
C PRO A 319 3.30 -2.32 40.19
N GLN A 320 4.40 -2.33 40.93
CA GLN A 320 5.05 -1.11 41.44
C GLN A 320 5.97 -0.48 40.40
N GLY A 321 6.18 0.84 40.53
CA GLY A 321 7.12 1.61 39.72
C GLY A 321 6.56 2.07 38.35
N PHE A 322 5.27 1.89 38.11
CA PHE A 322 4.65 2.41 36.89
C PHE A 322 4.43 3.92 36.95
N LYS A 323 4.52 4.54 35.80
CA LYS A 323 4.21 5.95 35.52
C LYS A 323 3.18 6.02 34.39
N ARG A 324 2.42 7.11 34.35
CA ARG A 324 1.53 7.38 33.22
C ARG A 324 2.34 7.94 32.03
N VAL A 325 2.12 7.43 30.83
CA VAL A 325 2.88 7.83 29.61
C VAL A 325 2.69 9.32 29.30
N SER A 326 1.53 9.92 29.59
CA SER A 326 1.22 11.30 29.20
C SER A 326 1.91 12.39 30.04
N ASP A 327 2.29 12.09 31.29
CA ASP A 327 2.75 13.11 32.27
C ASP A 327 3.78 12.59 33.26
N ASP A 328 4.25 11.37 33.09
CA ASP A 328 5.21 10.66 33.99
C ASP A 328 4.77 10.57 35.45
N ALA A 329 3.49 10.80 35.76
CA ALA A 329 2.97 10.71 37.10
C ALA A 329 3.07 9.27 37.64
N PRO A 330 3.62 9.04 38.85
CA PRO A 330 3.68 7.71 39.46
C PRO A 330 2.27 7.16 39.72
N VAL A 331 2.07 5.89 39.34
CA VAL A 331 0.76 5.24 39.42
C VAL A 331 0.91 3.82 40.00
N ASP A 332 0.00 3.44 40.88
CA ASP A 332 -0.19 2.06 41.32
C ASP A 332 -1.22 1.40 40.39
N ILE A 333 -0.75 0.54 39.49
CA ILE A 333 -1.62 -0.11 38.48
C ILE A 333 -2.67 -1.04 39.08
N THR A 334 -2.55 -1.47 40.34
CA THR A 334 -3.55 -2.28 41.03
C THR A 334 -4.80 -1.50 41.44
N LYS A 335 -4.70 -0.15 41.48
CA LYS A 335 -5.77 0.76 41.89
C LYS A 335 -6.48 1.41 40.70
N ILE A 336 -6.06 1.10 39.48
CA ILE A 336 -6.64 1.66 38.27
C ILE A 336 -7.97 0.98 37.95
N SER A 337 -8.98 1.77 37.57
CA SER A 337 -10.26 1.24 37.13
C SER A 337 -10.10 0.43 35.84
N GLU A 338 -10.89 -0.63 35.66
CA GLU A 338 -10.94 -1.43 34.45
C GLU A 338 -11.38 -0.60 33.22
N ASP A 339 -12.15 0.47 33.42
CA ASP A 339 -12.60 1.38 32.36
C ASP A 339 -11.59 2.45 31.98
N ASP A 340 -10.45 2.51 32.67
CA ASP A 340 -9.42 3.48 32.39
C ASP A 340 -8.77 3.23 31.01
N LYS A 341 -8.59 4.33 30.25
CA LYS A 341 -8.03 4.30 28.89
C LYS A 341 -6.55 4.67 28.86
N GLY A 342 -5.95 4.89 30.02
CA GLY A 342 -4.55 5.27 30.16
C GLY A 342 -3.60 4.17 29.70
N LEU A 343 -2.40 4.62 29.34
CA LEU A 343 -1.25 3.75 29.10
C LEU A 343 -0.21 4.08 30.16
N TYR A 344 0.29 3.03 30.82
CA TYR A 344 1.24 3.13 31.91
C TYR A 344 2.51 2.40 31.53
N TYR A 345 3.66 2.88 32.01
CA TYR A 345 4.95 2.26 31.72
C TYR A 345 5.89 2.26 32.92
N LYS A 346 6.85 1.38 32.86
CA LYS A 346 8.09 1.42 33.64
C LYS A 346 9.23 0.91 32.77
N ASP A 347 10.43 1.32 33.06
CA ASP A 347 11.60 0.98 32.26
C ASP A 347 12.82 0.76 33.15
N GLU A 348 13.75 -0.03 32.63
CA GLU A 348 15.05 -0.25 33.27
C GLU A 348 16.13 -0.55 32.22
N PRO A 349 17.42 -0.36 32.56
CA PRO A 349 18.53 -0.82 31.73
C PRO A 349 18.48 -2.34 31.52
N TYR A 350 18.59 -2.78 30.28
CA TYR A 350 18.58 -4.19 29.89
C TYR A 350 19.87 -4.52 29.14
N THR A 351 20.90 -4.91 29.88
CA THR A 351 22.23 -5.15 29.32
C THR A 351 22.44 -6.64 29.05
N THR A 352 22.85 -6.93 27.81
CA THR A 352 23.38 -8.25 27.44
C THR A 352 24.91 -8.18 27.33
N LYS A 353 25.57 -9.28 26.99
CA LYS A 353 27.05 -9.27 26.83
C LYS A 353 27.55 -8.27 25.76
N LYS A 354 26.70 -7.88 24.82
CA LYS A 354 27.08 -7.11 23.64
C LYS A 354 26.33 -5.79 23.46
N LEU A 355 25.18 -5.63 24.11
CA LEU A 355 24.27 -4.50 23.89
C LEU A 355 23.86 -3.87 25.22
N HIS A 356 23.93 -2.54 25.26
CA HIS A 356 23.26 -1.73 26.27
C HIS A 356 21.91 -1.31 25.70
N GLN A 357 20.86 -1.70 26.37
CA GLN A 357 19.47 -1.55 25.92
C GLN A 357 18.60 -1.04 27.05
N ARG A 358 17.40 -0.61 26.71
CA ARG A 358 16.34 -0.22 27.63
C ARG A 358 15.16 -1.17 27.44
N LEU A 359 14.69 -1.78 28.51
CA LEU A 359 13.48 -2.60 28.52
C LEU A 359 12.34 -1.75 29.06
N ILE A 360 11.32 -1.53 28.23
CA ILE A 360 10.13 -0.75 28.56
C ILE A 360 8.98 -1.73 28.69
N ILE A 361 8.34 -1.76 29.85
CA ILE A 361 7.13 -2.54 30.12
C ILE A 361 5.96 -1.58 30.14
N THR A 362 4.94 -1.86 29.35
CA THR A 362 3.69 -1.10 29.38
C THR A 362 2.55 -1.92 29.95
N TYR A 363 1.58 -1.23 30.57
CA TYR A 363 0.33 -1.79 31.05
C TYR A 363 -0.85 -0.95 30.58
N SER A 364 -1.89 -1.61 30.07
CA SER A 364 -3.14 -0.97 29.65
C SER A 364 -4.33 -1.77 30.15
N PRO A 365 -5.26 -1.18 30.96
CA PRO A 365 -6.48 -1.85 31.40
C PRO A 365 -7.34 -2.33 30.23
N LYS A 366 -7.49 -1.51 29.19
CA LYS A 366 -8.22 -1.88 27.98
C LYS A 366 -7.64 -3.14 27.30
N TYR A 367 -6.31 -3.25 27.25
CA TYR A 367 -5.65 -4.42 26.67
C TYR A 367 -5.79 -5.64 27.58
N ALA A 368 -5.77 -5.45 28.92
CA ALA A 368 -6.01 -6.52 29.88
C ALA A 368 -7.42 -7.12 29.73
N LEU A 369 -8.45 -6.27 29.63
CA LEU A 369 -9.83 -6.71 29.38
C LEU A 369 -9.96 -7.48 28.05
N TYR A 370 -9.31 -7.00 27.01
CA TYR A 370 -9.32 -7.66 25.70
C TYR A 370 -8.68 -9.06 25.78
N GLN A 371 -7.51 -9.19 26.41
CA GLN A 371 -6.82 -10.49 26.57
C GLN A 371 -7.63 -11.44 27.45
N LYS A 372 -8.20 -10.95 28.55
CA LYS A 372 -9.11 -11.70 29.42
C LYS A 372 -10.30 -12.24 28.63
N SER A 373 -10.98 -11.39 27.86
CA SER A 373 -12.12 -11.81 27.00
C SER A 373 -11.75 -12.93 26.02
N ILE A 374 -10.56 -12.87 25.40
CA ILE A 374 -10.08 -13.94 24.53
C ILE A 374 -9.84 -15.23 25.31
N ARG A 375 -9.20 -15.13 26.47
CA ARG A 375 -8.92 -16.27 27.34
C ARG A 375 -10.21 -16.91 27.83
N ASP A 376 -11.18 -16.13 28.29
CA ASP A 376 -12.46 -16.63 28.78
C ASP A 376 -13.19 -17.44 27.69
N LYS A 377 -13.20 -16.96 26.44
CA LYS A 377 -13.75 -17.73 25.31
C LYS A 377 -12.99 -19.04 25.03
N GLN A 378 -11.70 -19.08 25.31
CA GLN A 378 -10.89 -20.30 25.17
C GLN A 378 -11.15 -21.26 26.32
N ILE A 379 -11.37 -20.76 27.54
CA ILE A 379 -11.77 -21.56 28.71
C ILE A 379 -13.13 -22.19 28.49
N GLU A 380 -14.12 -21.43 27.99
CA GLU A 380 -15.43 -21.98 27.63
C GLU A 380 -15.33 -23.12 26.62
N ARG A 381 -14.45 -22.96 25.61
CA ARG A 381 -14.20 -24.03 24.63
C ARG A 381 -13.51 -25.25 25.26
N ALA A 382 -12.56 -25.03 26.17
CA ALA A 382 -11.92 -26.11 26.93
C ALA A 382 -12.92 -26.87 27.77
N GLN A 383 -13.86 -26.19 28.43
CA GLN A 383 -14.96 -26.79 29.20
C GLN A 383 -15.84 -27.65 28.29
N LYS A 384 -16.28 -27.14 27.13
CA LYS A 384 -17.04 -27.93 26.15
C LYS A 384 -16.29 -29.17 25.65
N MET A 385 -14.94 -29.09 25.54
CA MET A 385 -14.11 -30.25 25.18
C MET A 385 -14.09 -31.29 26.30
N LEU A 386 -14.06 -30.86 27.57
CA LEU A 386 -14.17 -31.75 28.74
C LEU A 386 -15.53 -32.44 28.76
N ASP A 387 -16.61 -31.70 28.59
CA ASP A 387 -17.99 -32.20 28.63
C ASP A 387 -18.26 -33.22 27.50
N SER A 388 -17.61 -33.04 26.34
CA SER A 388 -17.72 -33.94 25.19
C SER A 388 -16.72 -35.12 25.19
N GLY A 389 -15.83 -35.19 26.18
CA GLY A 389 -14.78 -36.19 26.26
C GLY A 389 -13.65 -36.07 25.20
N ASN A 390 -13.68 -35.01 24.38
CA ASN A 390 -12.66 -34.75 23.35
C ASN A 390 -11.52 -33.90 23.87
N THR A 391 -10.60 -34.48 24.63
CA THR A 391 -9.50 -33.80 25.31
C THR A 391 -8.17 -33.81 24.56
N LYS A 392 -8.17 -34.19 23.25
CA LYS A 392 -6.94 -34.25 22.45
C LYS A 392 -6.33 -32.87 22.24
N LYS A 393 -5.11 -32.67 22.75
CA LYS A 393 -4.35 -31.43 22.58
C LYS A 393 -3.76 -31.36 21.16
N ASN A 394 -3.97 -30.24 20.46
CA ASN A 394 -3.21 -29.94 19.25
C ASN A 394 -1.87 -29.30 19.62
N ARG A 395 -0.84 -30.11 19.81
CA ARG A 395 0.51 -29.66 20.19
C ARG A 395 1.13 -28.62 19.24
N LYS A 396 0.59 -28.46 18.02
CA LYS A 396 1.05 -27.51 17.02
C LYS A 396 0.42 -26.13 17.18
N ASN A 397 -0.70 -26.01 17.89
CA ASN A 397 -1.40 -24.75 18.09
C ASN A 397 -1.17 -24.24 19.54
N PRO A 398 -0.36 -23.19 19.75
CA PRO A 398 -0.14 -22.62 21.09
C PRO A 398 -1.41 -22.00 21.69
N ASN A 399 -2.42 -21.70 20.87
CA ASN A 399 -3.70 -21.14 21.30
C ASN A 399 -4.81 -22.21 21.39
N ASP A 400 -4.47 -23.50 21.38
CA ASP A 400 -5.43 -24.57 21.56
C ASP A 400 -6.10 -24.48 22.92
N PRO A 401 -7.45 -24.42 23.00
CA PRO A 401 -8.19 -24.43 24.27
C PRO A 401 -7.82 -25.61 25.18
N ALA A 402 -7.49 -26.75 24.59
CA ALA A 402 -7.06 -27.95 25.34
C ALA A 402 -5.79 -27.75 26.19
N ARG A 403 -5.07 -26.61 26.02
CA ARG A 403 -3.94 -26.29 26.90
C ARG A 403 -4.36 -26.02 28.35
N PHE A 404 -5.60 -25.61 28.58
CA PHE A 404 -6.19 -25.41 29.90
C PHE A 404 -6.75 -26.70 30.50
N ILE A 405 -6.66 -27.82 29.82
CA ILE A 405 -7.10 -29.14 30.31
C ILE A 405 -5.91 -29.81 30.99
N GLY A 406 -6.00 -29.98 32.31
CA GLY A 406 -5.12 -30.81 33.10
C GLY A 406 -5.45 -32.29 32.95
N THR A 407 -4.46 -33.15 33.20
CA THR A 407 -4.64 -34.60 33.21
C THR A 407 -4.03 -35.16 34.46
N LEU A 408 -4.84 -35.86 35.24
CA LEU A 408 -4.42 -36.58 36.41
C LEU A 408 -4.60 -38.07 36.19
N ALA A 409 -3.54 -38.83 36.32
CA ALA A 409 -3.60 -40.30 36.27
C ALA A 409 -3.64 -40.81 37.73
N VAL A 410 -4.71 -41.50 38.08
CA VAL A 410 -4.89 -42.10 39.42
C VAL A 410 -4.74 -43.59 39.30
N THR A 411 -3.75 -44.15 40.00
CA THR A 411 -3.57 -45.61 40.11
C THR A 411 -4.15 -46.09 41.44
N LYS A 412 -4.93 -47.12 41.42
CA LYS A 412 -5.24 -47.92 42.60
C LYS A 412 -4.35 -49.16 42.54
N GLU A 413 -3.42 -49.28 43.48
CA GLU A 413 -2.63 -50.47 43.80
C GLU A 413 -2.23 -51.37 42.62
N GLY A 414 -1.53 -50.84 41.60
CA GLY A 414 -0.96 -51.62 40.50
C GLY A 414 -1.85 -51.90 39.30
N GLU A 415 -3.07 -51.40 39.28
CA GLU A 415 -3.97 -51.49 38.15
C GLU A 415 -3.84 -50.32 37.18
N ALA A 416 -4.38 -50.45 35.95
CA ALA A 416 -4.36 -49.39 34.92
C ALA A 416 -4.90 -48.04 35.49
N ALA A 417 -4.14 -46.96 35.30
CA ALA A 417 -4.49 -45.64 35.84
C ALA A 417 -5.76 -45.09 35.17
N ASP A 418 -6.75 -44.78 36.00
CA ASP A 418 -7.89 -43.99 35.52
C ASP A 418 -7.44 -42.53 35.23
N VAL A 419 -7.59 -42.13 34.00
CA VAL A 419 -7.20 -40.78 33.52
C VAL A 419 -8.37 -39.84 33.71
N LYS A 420 -8.24 -38.91 34.65
CA LYS A 420 -9.23 -37.80 34.83
C LYS A 420 -8.71 -36.52 34.16
N HIS A 421 -9.59 -35.90 33.38
CA HIS A 421 -9.35 -34.60 32.79
C HIS A 421 -10.09 -33.53 33.62
N TYR A 422 -9.44 -32.38 33.84
CA TYR A 422 -10.01 -31.26 34.59
C TYR A 422 -9.54 -29.94 34.02
N LEU A 423 -10.24 -28.86 34.38
CA LEU A 423 -9.82 -27.51 34.06
C LEU A 423 -8.67 -27.08 34.97
N ASP A 424 -7.53 -26.72 34.42
CA ASP A 424 -6.32 -26.37 35.17
C ASP A 424 -6.34 -24.89 35.56
N GLU A 425 -6.93 -24.60 36.74
CA GLU A 425 -7.05 -23.25 37.29
C GLU A 425 -5.68 -22.60 37.54
N ASN A 426 -4.65 -23.37 37.87
CA ASN A 426 -3.30 -22.85 38.05
C ASN A 426 -2.76 -22.28 36.75
N LYS A 427 -2.99 -22.98 35.65
CA LYS A 427 -2.54 -22.55 34.32
C LYS A 427 -3.33 -21.36 33.81
N ILE A 428 -4.62 -21.29 34.10
CA ILE A 428 -5.46 -20.13 33.82
C ILE A 428 -4.94 -18.89 34.55
N SER A 429 -4.68 -19.03 35.85
CA SER A 429 -4.11 -17.95 36.66
C SER A 429 -2.72 -17.54 36.19
N GLU A 430 -1.85 -18.52 35.89
CA GLU A 430 -0.51 -18.27 35.34
C GLU A 430 -0.54 -17.51 34.03
N GLU A 431 -1.48 -17.80 33.10
CA GLU A 431 -1.63 -17.02 31.88
C GLU A 431 -2.26 -15.64 32.15
N GLY A 432 -3.14 -15.53 33.11
CA GLY A 432 -3.81 -14.28 33.48
C GLY A 432 -2.89 -13.18 33.99
N GLN A 433 -1.78 -13.54 34.63
CA GLN A 433 -0.83 -12.56 35.14
C GLN A 433 -0.16 -11.67 34.07
N TYR A 434 -0.23 -12.09 32.81
CA TYR A 434 0.33 -11.31 31.68
C TYR A 434 -0.67 -10.35 31.04
N ASP A 435 -1.91 -10.34 31.49
CA ASP A 435 -2.95 -9.52 30.88
C ASP A 435 -2.66 -8.03 31.03
N GLY A 436 -2.76 -7.30 29.94
CA GLY A 436 -2.51 -5.87 29.87
C GLY A 436 -1.04 -5.49 29.72
N PHE A 437 -0.12 -6.43 29.92
CA PHE A 437 1.30 -6.15 29.81
C PHE A 437 1.83 -6.34 28.39
N TYR A 438 2.69 -5.41 27.98
CA TYR A 438 3.43 -5.46 26.74
C TYR A 438 4.86 -4.98 26.98
N ALA A 439 5.83 -5.48 26.23
CA ALA A 439 7.22 -5.11 26.42
C ALA A 439 7.90 -4.73 25.11
N VAL A 440 8.70 -3.69 25.18
CA VAL A 440 9.53 -3.19 24.08
C VAL A 440 10.98 -3.13 24.56
N CYS A 441 11.90 -3.49 23.68
CA CYS A 441 13.34 -3.38 23.89
C CYS A 441 13.94 -2.48 22.82
N THR A 442 14.79 -1.53 23.23
CA THR A 442 15.38 -0.53 22.33
C THR A 442 16.78 -0.14 22.79
N ASP A 443 17.60 0.37 21.87
CA ASP A 443 18.89 1.02 22.15
C ASP A 443 18.80 2.56 22.17
N LEU A 444 17.60 3.11 22.06
CA LEU A 444 17.31 4.54 22.25
C LEU A 444 17.23 4.82 23.75
N LEU A 445 18.38 5.06 24.40
CA LEU A 445 18.47 5.15 25.85
C LEU A 445 17.94 6.49 26.39
N ASP A 446 18.10 7.57 25.64
CA ASP A 446 17.79 8.94 26.04
C ASP A 446 16.48 9.48 25.46
N ASP A 447 15.82 8.71 24.56
CA ASP A 447 14.58 9.14 23.92
C ASP A 447 13.37 9.00 24.88
N GLU A 448 12.37 9.86 24.69
CA GLU A 448 11.13 9.84 25.45
C GLU A 448 10.35 8.53 25.18
N VAL A 449 9.81 7.93 26.27
CA VAL A 449 9.08 6.67 26.17
C VAL A 449 7.86 6.78 25.27
N ASP A 450 7.15 7.92 25.34
CA ASP A 450 5.97 8.18 24.51
C ASP A 450 6.29 8.11 23.00
N ASP A 451 7.44 8.67 22.59
CA ASP A 451 7.88 8.64 21.18
C ASP A 451 8.27 7.22 20.74
N ILE A 452 8.97 6.48 21.60
CA ILE A 452 9.32 5.06 21.34
C ILE A 452 8.05 4.22 21.19
N LEU A 453 7.06 4.41 22.06
CA LEU A 453 5.81 3.67 22.00
C LEU A 453 4.97 4.02 20.78
N LYS A 454 4.89 5.30 20.38
CA LYS A 454 4.23 5.71 19.13
C LYS A 454 4.83 5.04 17.90
N VAL A 455 6.17 4.95 17.84
CA VAL A 455 6.84 4.21 16.75
C VAL A 455 6.48 2.73 16.81
N SER A 456 6.53 2.11 18.00
CA SER A 456 6.16 0.70 18.16
C SER A 456 4.70 0.42 17.77
N GLU A 457 3.78 1.30 18.12
CA GLU A 457 2.36 1.21 17.75
C GLU A 457 2.15 1.30 16.24
N GLY A 458 2.90 2.16 15.53
CA GLY A 458 2.81 2.31 14.08
C GLY A 458 3.01 1.01 13.27
N ARG A 459 3.54 -0.03 13.89
CA ARG A 459 3.78 -1.34 13.26
C ARG A 459 2.50 -2.02 12.73
N TRP A 460 1.30 -1.73 13.26
CA TRP A 460 0.05 -2.30 12.75
C TRP A 460 -0.15 -2.03 11.24
N GLN A 461 0.46 -0.97 10.70
CA GLN A 461 0.34 -0.62 9.30
C GLN A 461 0.95 -1.68 8.36
N ILE A 462 2.00 -2.40 8.79
CA ILE A 462 2.58 -3.47 7.96
C ILE A 462 1.67 -4.71 7.93
N GLU A 463 0.98 -5.00 9.03
CA GLU A 463 -0.03 -6.06 9.08
C GLU A 463 -1.19 -5.73 8.13
N GLU A 464 -1.62 -4.46 8.09
CA GLU A 464 -2.61 -3.95 7.16
C GLU A 464 -2.15 -4.05 5.69
N CYS A 465 -0.89 -3.73 5.40
CA CYS A 465 -0.30 -3.92 4.06
C CYS A 465 -0.39 -5.40 3.62
N PHE A 466 -0.06 -6.34 4.49
CA PHE A 466 -0.22 -7.75 4.18
C PHE A 466 -1.68 -8.19 4.04
N ARG A 467 -2.59 -7.63 4.83
CA ARG A 467 -4.02 -7.87 4.70
C ARG A 467 -4.52 -7.44 3.32
N ILE A 468 -4.20 -6.20 2.92
CA ILE A 468 -4.57 -5.66 1.60
C ILE A 468 -4.02 -6.55 0.48
N MET A 469 -2.74 -6.90 0.52
CA MET A 469 -2.15 -7.78 -0.50
C MET A 469 -2.83 -9.14 -0.59
N LYS A 470 -3.14 -9.78 0.54
CA LYS A 470 -3.72 -11.12 0.59
C LYS A 470 -5.19 -11.15 0.22
N THR A 471 -5.97 -10.18 0.71
CA THR A 471 -7.43 -10.13 0.61
C THR A 471 -7.84 -9.29 -0.58
N ASP A 472 -7.54 -7.99 -0.53
CA ASP A 472 -8.07 -7.03 -1.50
C ASP A 472 -7.40 -7.18 -2.88
N PHE A 473 -6.10 -7.51 -2.93
CA PHE A 473 -5.38 -7.74 -4.18
C PHE A 473 -5.25 -9.21 -4.55
N SER A 474 -5.79 -10.13 -3.77
CA SER A 474 -5.75 -11.59 -4.05
C SER A 474 -4.36 -12.07 -4.52
N ALA A 475 -3.31 -11.69 -3.75
CA ALA A 475 -1.95 -12.10 -4.09
C ALA A 475 -1.73 -13.60 -3.91
N ARG A 476 -2.71 -14.31 -3.35
CA ARG A 476 -2.77 -15.76 -3.17
C ARG A 476 -4.16 -16.30 -3.51
N PRO A 477 -4.30 -17.55 -4.00
CA PRO A 477 -3.21 -18.51 -4.32
C PRO A 477 -2.34 -18.04 -5.49
N ILE A 478 -1.11 -18.55 -5.55
CA ILE A 478 -0.17 -18.26 -6.63
C ILE A 478 -0.25 -19.40 -7.66
N TYR A 479 -0.52 -19.04 -8.91
CA TYR A 479 -0.67 -20.00 -10.04
C TYR A 479 0.56 -20.06 -10.94
N LEU A 480 1.57 -19.22 -10.72
CA LEU A 480 2.81 -19.22 -11.51
C LEU A 480 3.79 -20.24 -10.96
N GLN A 481 4.57 -20.87 -11.85
CA GLN A 481 5.53 -21.90 -11.48
C GLN A 481 6.98 -21.41 -11.56
N ASP A 482 7.31 -20.63 -12.57
CA ASP A 482 8.65 -20.09 -12.78
C ASP A 482 9.03 -19.05 -11.72
N GLU A 483 10.25 -19.13 -11.19
CA GLU A 483 10.71 -18.26 -10.09
C GLU A 483 10.75 -16.78 -10.45
N ASN A 484 11.17 -16.43 -11.67
CA ASN A 484 11.18 -15.03 -12.11
C ASN A 484 9.76 -14.50 -12.26
N ARG A 485 8.84 -15.31 -12.78
CA ARG A 485 7.42 -14.92 -12.89
C ARG A 485 6.75 -14.80 -11.53
N ILE A 486 7.14 -15.62 -10.56
CA ILE A 486 6.70 -15.48 -9.17
C ILE A 486 7.23 -14.15 -8.59
N LYS A 487 8.52 -13.82 -8.77
CA LYS A 487 9.08 -12.51 -8.38
C LYS A 487 8.31 -11.36 -9.02
N ALA A 488 8.03 -11.45 -10.34
CA ALA A 488 7.26 -10.44 -11.05
C ALA A 488 5.82 -10.30 -10.51
N HIS A 489 5.18 -11.41 -10.11
CA HIS A 489 3.86 -11.37 -9.48
C HIS A 489 3.88 -10.57 -8.18
N PHE A 490 4.84 -10.83 -7.30
CA PHE A 490 4.99 -10.08 -6.05
C PHE A 490 5.42 -8.63 -6.29
N LEU A 491 6.24 -8.37 -7.30
CA LEU A 491 6.58 -7.01 -7.72
C LEU A 491 5.33 -6.23 -8.14
N ILE A 492 4.44 -6.83 -8.94
CA ILE A 492 3.18 -6.20 -9.35
C ILE A 492 2.29 -5.93 -8.12
N CYS A 493 2.21 -6.87 -7.17
CA CYS A 493 1.45 -6.67 -5.93
C CYS A 493 2.06 -5.57 -5.06
N PHE A 494 3.39 -5.51 -4.96
CA PHE A 494 4.12 -4.46 -4.23
C PHE A 494 3.91 -3.07 -4.86
N LEU A 495 3.98 -2.97 -6.19
CA LEU A 495 3.73 -1.72 -6.91
C LEU A 495 2.27 -1.26 -6.79
N ALA A 496 1.33 -2.21 -6.86
CA ALA A 496 -0.09 -1.95 -6.63
C ALA A 496 -0.32 -1.42 -5.20
N LEU A 497 0.29 -2.05 -4.20
CA LEU A 497 0.23 -1.60 -2.81
C LEU A 497 0.85 -0.22 -2.64
N THR A 498 2.00 0.04 -3.26
CA THR A 498 2.66 1.35 -3.20
C THR A 498 1.79 2.45 -3.78
N ILE A 499 1.20 2.24 -4.96
CA ILE A 499 0.28 3.20 -5.60
C ILE A 499 -0.96 3.43 -4.72
N TYR A 500 -1.56 2.36 -4.19
CA TYR A 500 -2.71 2.43 -3.31
C TYR A 500 -2.40 3.24 -2.04
N ARG A 501 -1.29 2.97 -1.35
CA ARG A 501 -0.89 3.66 -0.12
C ARG A 501 -0.61 5.14 -0.36
N PHE A 502 -0.01 5.51 -1.50
CA PHE A 502 0.14 6.92 -1.87
C PHE A 502 -1.20 7.60 -2.13
N LEU A 503 -2.11 6.95 -2.84
CA LEU A 503 -3.46 7.46 -3.07
C LEU A 503 -4.22 7.67 -1.76
N GLU A 504 -4.22 6.66 -0.89
CA GLU A 504 -4.85 6.71 0.43
C GLU A 504 -4.28 7.87 1.28
N LYS A 505 -2.95 8.03 1.32
CA LYS A 505 -2.28 9.12 2.03
C LYS A 505 -2.64 10.49 1.46
N LYS A 506 -2.69 10.63 0.13
CA LYS A 506 -3.09 11.89 -0.52
C LYS A 506 -4.56 12.26 -0.26
N LEU A 507 -5.41 11.28 -0.04
CA LEU A 507 -6.81 11.46 0.40
C LEU A 507 -6.91 11.72 1.92
N GLY A 508 -5.79 11.82 2.64
CA GLY A 508 -5.74 12.07 4.09
C GLY A 508 -6.22 10.89 4.92
N SER A 509 -6.17 9.66 4.40
CA SER A 509 -6.63 8.41 5.05
C SER A 509 -8.07 8.50 5.59
N LYS A 510 -8.92 9.29 4.94
CA LYS A 510 -10.33 9.54 5.34
C LYS A 510 -11.24 8.34 5.05
N TYR A 511 -10.86 7.46 4.14
CA TYR A 511 -11.70 6.39 3.62
C TYR A 511 -11.13 5.03 3.96
N THR A 512 -12.00 4.05 4.21
CA THR A 512 -11.56 2.65 4.36
C THR A 512 -11.07 2.10 3.03
N CYS A 513 -10.19 1.08 3.11
CA CYS A 513 -9.67 0.40 1.92
C CYS A 513 -10.80 -0.11 1.02
N GLU A 514 -11.80 -0.77 1.60
CA GLU A 514 -12.98 -1.28 0.90
C GLU A 514 -13.72 -0.16 0.15
N LYS A 515 -14.07 0.94 0.84
CA LYS A 515 -14.80 2.05 0.21
C LYS A 515 -14.02 2.68 -0.94
N LEU A 516 -12.70 2.85 -0.79
CA LEU A 516 -11.85 3.44 -1.84
C LEU A 516 -11.75 2.51 -3.06
N LEU A 517 -11.51 1.23 -2.83
CA LEU A 517 -11.42 0.24 -3.92
C LEU A 517 -12.76 0.09 -4.65
N ASP A 518 -13.86 0.00 -3.93
CA ASP A 518 -15.20 -0.13 -4.53
C ASP A 518 -15.58 1.12 -5.33
N THR A 519 -15.21 2.31 -4.85
CA THR A 519 -15.39 3.55 -5.62
C THR A 519 -14.61 3.48 -6.94
N LEU A 520 -13.33 3.14 -6.91
CA LEU A 520 -12.50 3.02 -8.12
C LEU A 520 -13.05 1.97 -9.09
N LYS A 521 -13.48 0.79 -8.60
CA LYS A 521 -14.11 -0.28 -9.40
C LYS A 521 -15.42 0.20 -10.05
N GLY A 522 -16.18 1.02 -9.33
CA GLY A 522 -17.45 1.57 -9.81
C GLY A 522 -17.32 2.71 -10.82
N MET A 523 -16.17 3.37 -10.93
CA MET A 523 -15.97 4.51 -11.84
C MET A 523 -15.85 4.05 -13.30
N ASN A 524 -16.97 3.68 -13.90
CA ASN A 524 -17.07 3.14 -15.25
C ASN A 524 -17.77 4.11 -16.19
N PHE A 525 -17.67 3.86 -17.49
CA PHE A 525 -18.23 4.69 -18.56
C PHE A 525 -18.98 3.83 -19.60
N ALA A 526 -20.08 4.38 -20.10
CA ALA A 526 -20.69 3.89 -21.34
C ALA A 526 -20.24 4.75 -22.53
N GLU A 527 -19.82 4.13 -23.62
CA GLU A 527 -19.61 4.84 -24.90
C GLU A 527 -20.94 5.06 -25.59
N ILE A 528 -21.23 6.31 -25.94
CA ILE A 528 -22.47 6.72 -26.59
C ILE A 528 -22.19 6.96 -28.07
N GLN A 529 -22.64 6.01 -28.92
CA GLN A 529 -22.64 6.09 -30.39
C GLN A 529 -21.31 6.63 -30.98
N GLU A 530 -20.17 6.25 -30.42
CA GLU A 530 -18.85 6.70 -30.84
C GLU A 530 -18.61 8.22 -30.75
N GLN A 531 -19.51 8.98 -30.13
CA GLN A 531 -19.38 10.43 -29.97
C GLN A 531 -18.68 10.82 -28.66
N GLY A 532 -18.84 10.00 -27.63
CA GLY A 532 -18.25 10.26 -26.31
C GLY A 532 -18.69 9.25 -25.27
N PHE A 533 -18.56 9.63 -24.03
CA PHE A 533 -18.75 8.76 -22.87
C PHE A 533 -19.68 9.40 -21.85
N THR A 534 -20.48 8.59 -21.19
CA THR A 534 -21.30 8.96 -20.02
C THR A 534 -20.79 8.20 -18.81
N PRO A 535 -20.52 8.85 -17.66
CA PRO A 535 -20.20 8.18 -16.40
C PRO A 535 -21.37 7.29 -15.94
N LEU A 536 -21.03 6.08 -15.46
CA LEU A 536 -22.00 5.12 -14.90
C LEU A 536 -21.91 5.05 -13.37
N TYR A 537 -21.33 6.02 -12.75
CA TYR A 537 -21.15 6.08 -11.31
C TYR A 537 -21.82 7.31 -10.69
N LYS A 538 -22.07 7.23 -9.40
CA LYS A 538 -22.63 8.32 -8.62
C LYS A 538 -21.54 9.27 -8.14
N ARG A 539 -21.77 10.58 -8.25
CA ARG A 539 -20.90 11.59 -7.65
C ARG A 539 -21.11 11.61 -6.13
N GLU A 540 -20.02 11.44 -5.39
CA GLU A 540 -19.98 11.45 -3.93
C GLU A 540 -18.74 12.25 -3.47
N ALA A 541 -18.64 12.53 -2.16
CA ALA A 541 -17.48 13.24 -1.60
C ALA A 541 -16.13 12.56 -1.96
N ILE A 542 -16.09 11.21 -1.90
CA ILE A 542 -14.90 10.45 -2.27
C ILE A 542 -14.52 10.61 -3.75
N THR A 543 -15.51 10.71 -4.65
CA THR A 543 -15.21 10.95 -6.07
C THR A 543 -14.70 12.36 -6.31
N ASP A 544 -15.23 13.36 -5.58
CA ASP A 544 -14.72 14.74 -5.64
C ASP A 544 -13.29 14.81 -5.12
N ASP A 545 -12.99 14.22 -3.96
CA ASP A 545 -11.64 14.16 -3.39
C ASP A 545 -10.65 13.46 -4.36
N LEU A 546 -11.05 12.37 -5.04
CA LEU A 546 -10.24 11.71 -6.06
C LEU A 546 -9.91 12.64 -7.24
N HIS A 547 -10.91 13.37 -7.74
CA HIS A 547 -10.73 14.33 -8.82
C HIS A 547 -9.78 15.47 -8.43
N ASP A 548 -9.93 15.99 -7.22
CA ASP A 548 -9.11 17.09 -6.71
C ASP A 548 -7.66 16.66 -6.52
N VAL A 549 -7.42 15.48 -5.95
CA VAL A 549 -6.07 14.92 -5.78
C VAL A 549 -5.37 14.65 -7.12
N CYS A 550 -6.10 14.19 -8.13
CA CYS A 550 -5.53 13.83 -9.43
C CYS A 550 -5.52 15.00 -10.45
N GLY A 551 -6.21 16.11 -10.16
CA GLY A 551 -6.22 17.32 -10.99
C GLY A 551 -6.97 17.20 -12.33
N PHE A 552 -7.89 16.25 -12.43
CA PHE A 552 -8.79 16.10 -13.58
C PHE A 552 -10.15 15.60 -13.12
N ARG A 553 -11.20 15.88 -13.91
CA ARG A 553 -12.58 15.42 -13.60
C ARG A 553 -13.15 14.55 -14.68
N THR A 554 -13.93 13.55 -14.27
CA THR A 554 -14.59 12.57 -15.13
C THR A 554 -16.11 12.50 -14.90
N ASP A 555 -16.66 13.37 -14.06
CA ASP A 555 -18.06 13.39 -13.58
C ASP A 555 -18.96 14.36 -14.38
N TYR A 556 -18.71 14.51 -15.65
CA TYR A 556 -19.55 15.29 -16.57
C TYR A 556 -20.67 14.40 -17.12
N GLN A 557 -21.88 14.98 -17.31
CA GLN A 557 -23.01 14.28 -17.93
C GLN A 557 -22.64 13.60 -19.24
N PHE A 558 -21.80 14.28 -20.04
CA PHE A 558 -21.27 13.76 -21.29
C PHE A 558 -19.81 14.20 -21.47
N ILE A 559 -18.95 13.28 -21.83
CA ILE A 559 -17.53 13.51 -22.07
C ILE A 559 -17.24 13.22 -23.54
N THR A 560 -16.96 14.26 -24.33
CA THR A 560 -16.58 14.07 -25.73
C THR A 560 -15.28 13.27 -25.86
N LYS A 561 -15.09 12.56 -26.98
CA LYS A 561 -13.83 11.83 -27.26
C LYS A 561 -12.58 12.72 -27.10
N SER A 562 -12.66 13.98 -27.51
CA SER A 562 -11.56 14.95 -27.33
C SER A 562 -11.29 15.24 -25.86
N LYS A 563 -12.33 15.45 -25.05
CA LYS A 563 -12.21 15.68 -23.61
C LYS A 563 -11.66 14.45 -22.88
N MET A 564 -12.12 13.24 -23.27
CA MET A 564 -11.59 11.99 -22.70
C MET A 564 -10.10 11.81 -23.03
N ARG A 565 -9.66 12.09 -24.25
CA ARG A 565 -8.23 12.08 -24.61
C ARG A 565 -7.41 13.06 -23.77
N ASN A 566 -7.97 14.24 -23.45
CA ASN A 566 -7.32 15.20 -22.56
C ASN A 566 -7.22 14.67 -21.13
N ILE A 567 -8.25 14.01 -20.62
CA ILE A 567 -8.24 13.38 -19.30
C ILE A 567 -7.14 12.31 -19.24
N GLN A 568 -7.06 11.44 -20.26
CA GLN A 568 -6.01 10.42 -20.39
C GLN A 568 -4.60 11.03 -20.47
N LYS A 569 -4.43 12.18 -21.13
CA LYS A 569 -3.14 12.90 -21.12
C LYS A 569 -2.81 13.43 -19.73
N LYS A 570 -3.77 14.09 -19.05
CA LYS A 570 -3.58 14.64 -17.71
C LYS A 570 -3.26 13.55 -16.69
N SER A 571 -3.94 12.40 -16.75
CA SER A 571 -3.64 11.28 -15.86
C SER A 571 -2.22 10.70 -16.06
N LYS A 572 -1.57 10.98 -17.20
CA LYS A 572 -0.16 10.67 -17.47
C LYS A 572 0.80 11.82 -17.16
N GLY A 573 0.33 12.91 -16.55
CA GLY A 573 1.14 14.09 -16.27
C GLY A 573 1.61 14.82 -17.55
N LYS A 574 0.84 14.72 -18.65
CA LYS A 574 1.08 15.44 -19.91
C LYS A 574 0.09 16.58 -20.01
N GLU A 575 0.56 17.80 -20.21
CA GLU A 575 -0.27 18.98 -20.46
C GLU A 575 -0.98 18.94 -21.83
#